data_4643d3b79a4ed8ac97a8df1891209d0e
#
_entry.id   4643d3b79a4ed8ac97a8df1891209d0e
#
_cell.length_a   1.000
_cell.length_b   1.000
_cell.length_c   1.000
_cell.angle_alpha   90.00
_cell.angle_beta   90.00
_cell.angle_gamma   90.00
#
_symmetry.space_group_name_H-M   'P 1'
#
loop_
_entity.id
_entity.type
_entity.pdbx_description
1 polymer ?
#
loop_
_entity_poly.entity_id
_entity_poly.type
_entity_poly.pdbx_seq_one_letter_code
_entity_poly.pdbx_strand_id
1 'polypeptide(L)'
;MIRVLLAALLQAVPADSGEVHLHNIRQLTFGGQNAEAYFSRSGRQIIFQRQEADSGCDQEFVMNTDGTGLHRVSSGKGRTTCGYFFDDDRRIFYATTQHAGAACPPRPDYSTGYVWALYDYDIYVANADGQGARRITNNPRYDAEGTLSPDGTTIVFTSLRNGDLDIYTMGVDGRHLKRLTRTLGYDGGPFFSPDGKQIVYRAWHPQTAADSADYRGLIAQNLVRPVRMEIWVMDAAGSEQRQVTSLGGANFAPYFHPDGKRIIFASNHRNPRSRNFDLYLVNADGSNLEQITTNTEFDAFPMFSPDGRQLVWASNRNGKVQGETNIFIADWIEAP
;
A
#
# COMPACT_ATOMS: atom_id res chain seq x y z
N MET A 1 35.07 18.55 -17.34
CA MET A 1 33.69 18.09 -17.62
C MET A 1 32.80 18.57 -16.47
N ILE A 2 32.02 19.63 -16.71
CA ILE A 2 31.08 20.17 -15.74
C ILE A 2 29.85 19.23 -15.73
N ARG A 3 29.65 18.47 -14.66
CA ARG A 3 28.40 17.76 -14.44
C ARG A 3 27.34 18.80 -14.11
N VAL A 4 26.49 19.11 -15.07
CA VAL A 4 25.24 19.84 -14.83
C VAL A 4 24.35 18.88 -14.02
N LEU A 5 24.23 19.11 -12.72
CA LEU A 5 23.15 18.55 -11.92
C LEU A 5 21.84 19.20 -12.42
N LEU A 6 21.10 18.49 -13.28
CA LEU A 6 19.69 18.82 -13.47
C LEU A 6 18.98 18.51 -12.13
N ALA A 7 18.76 19.55 -11.33
CA ALA A 7 17.77 19.48 -10.29
C ALA A 7 16.42 19.20 -10.98
N ALA A 8 15.81 18.07 -10.72
CA ALA A 8 14.44 17.83 -11.13
C ALA A 8 13.59 18.92 -10.47
N LEU A 9 13.13 19.88 -11.26
CA LEU A 9 12.19 20.89 -10.80
C LEU A 9 10.89 20.15 -10.44
N LEU A 10 10.62 20.01 -9.15
CA LEU A 10 9.35 19.52 -8.66
C LEU A 10 8.23 20.38 -9.27
N GLN A 11 7.32 19.75 -9.98
CA GLN A 11 6.20 20.47 -10.57
C GLN A 11 5.17 20.75 -9.47
N ALA A 12 4.97 22.02 -9.15
CA ALA A 12 3.87 22.44 -8.28
C ALA A 12 2.54 22.16 -8.98
N VAL A 13 1.61 21.59 -8.23
CA VAL A 13 0.27 21.23 -8.71
C VAL A 13 -0.74 22.00 -7.86
N PRO A 14 -1.69 22.75 -8.47
CA PRO A 14 -2.74 23.38 -7.70
C PRO A 14 -3.63 22.32 -7.03
N ALA A 15 -4.06 22.60 -5.80
CA ALA A 15 -5.12 21.84 -5.15
C ALA A 15 -6.47 22.15 -5.82
N ASP A 16 -7.35 21.17 -5.91
CA ASP A 16 -8.73 21.39 -6.32
C ASP A 16 -9.53 22.10 -5.22
N SER A 17 -10.63 22.74 -5.58
CA SER A 17 -11.37 23.64 -4.69
C SER A 17 -11.98 22.99 -3.44
N GLY A 18 -11.94 21.69 -3.31
CA GLY A 18 -12.40 20.95 -2.13
C GLY A 18 -11.26 20.33 -1.28
N GLU A 19 -10.03 20.46 -1.71
CA GLU A 19 -8.85 19.80 -1.09
C GLU A 19 -8.22 20.69 0.00
N VAL A 20 -9.03 21.08 0.99
CA VAL A 20 -8.68 22.09 2.01
C VAL A 20 -7.52 21.71 2.91
N HIS A 21 -7.18 20.43 2.99
CA HIS A 21 -6.05 19.92 3.77
C HIS A 21 -4.73 19.87 3.02
N LEU A 22 -4.78 19.94 1.67
CA LEU A 22 -3.61 19.72 0.83
C LEU A 22 -3.01 21.05 0.34
N HIS A 23 -1.84 21.37 0.84
CA HIS A 23 -1.11 22.57 0.44
C HIS A 23 0.22 22.22 -0.22
N ASN A 24 0.71 23.11 -1.11
CA ASN A 24 1.99 22.92 -1.77
C ASN A 24 2.15 21.54 -2.42
N ILE A 25 1.11 21.07 -3.13
CA ILE A 25 1.13 19.76 -3.80
C ILE A 25 2.29 19.74 -4.81
N ARG A 26 3.10 18.70 -4.75
CA ARG A 26 4.25 18.49 -5.64
C ARG A 26 4.18 17.08 -6.23
N GLN A 27 4.40 16.99 -7.53
CA GLN A 27 4.55 15.72 -8.22
C GLN A 27 6.02 15.26 -8.12
N LEU A 28 6.26 14.03 -7.66
CA LEU A 28 7.59 13.47 -7.42
C LEU A 28 8.06 12.52 -8.52
N THR A 29 7.14 11.87 -9.23
CA THR A 29 7.46 10.94 -10.34
C THR A 29 6.78 11.39 -11.62
N PHE A 30 7.32 10.97 -12.76
CA PHE A 30 6.83 11.35 -14.08
C PHE A 30 6.91 10.13 -15.01
N GLY A 31 5.75 9.68 -15.50
CA GLY A 31 5.63 8.53 -16.38
C GLY A 31 5.69 7.16 -15.66
N GLY A 32 5.20 6.14 -16.34
CA GLY A 32 5.06 4.78 -15.82
C GLY A 32 3.87 4.62 -14.86
N GLN A 33 3.90 3.55 -14.07
CA GLN A 33 2.93 3.30 -13.02
C GLN A 33 3.69 3.28 -11.68
N ASN A 34 3.39 4.25 -10.82
CA ASN A 34 4.03 4.42 -9.52
C ASN A 34 2.95 4.36 -8.44
N ALA A 35 3.14 3.55 -7.40
CA ALA A 35 2.15 3.34 -6.36
C ALA A 35 2.80 2.94 -5.03
N GLU A 36 1.99 2.91 -3.97
CA GLU A 36 2.38 2.44 -2.64
C GLU A 36 3.64 3.12 -2.11
N ALA A 37 3.63 4.46 -2.09
CA ALA A 37 4.73 5.25 -1.56
C ALA A 37 4.62 5.38 -0.05
N TYR A 38 5.66 4.95 0.66
CA TYR A 38 5.71 4.94 2.11
C TYR A 38 6.95 5.66 2.63
N PHE A 39 6.76 6.53 3.64
CA PHE A 39 7.85 7.27 4.25
C PHE A 39 8.83 6.39 5.04
N SER A 40 10.10 6.77 5.02
CA SER A 40 11.07 6.30 6.00
C SER A 40 10.77 6.87 7.39
N ARG A 41 11.34 6.28 8.44
CA ARG A 41 11.12 6.71 9.82
C ARG A 41 11.54 8.16 10.09
N SER A 42 12.57 8.63 9.41
CA SER A 42 13.00 10.03 9.49
C SER A 42 12.12 11.00 8.68
N GLY A 43 11.23 10.50 7.84
CA GLY A 43 10.43 11.32 6.92
C GLY A 43 11.21 11.93 5.75
N ARG A 44 12.49 11.54 5.55
CA ARG A 44 13.34 12.14 4.52
C ARG A 44 13.33 11.40 3.19
N GLN A 45 12.90 10.14 3.21
CA GLN A 45 12.85 9.26 2.03
C GLN A 45 11.48 8.62 1.91
N ILE A 46 11.16 8.18 0.70
CA ILE A 46 10.03 7.31 0.40
C ILE A 46 10.52 6.09 -0.36
N ILE A 47 9.90 4.94 -0.11
CA ILE A 47 10.00 3.73 -0.90
C ILE A 47 8.69 3.54 -1.65
N PHE A 48 8.74 3.10 -2.90
CA PHE A 48 7.54 2.90 -3.71
C PHE A 48 7.77 1.89 -4.82
N GLN A 49 6.71 1.23 -5.24
CA GLN A 49 6.76 0.37 -6.42
C GLN A 49 6.59 1.18 -7.70
N ARG A 50 7.35 0.83 -8.72
CA ARG A 50 7.32 1.46 -10.04
C ARG A 50 7.40 0.40 -11.14
N GLN A 51 6.48 0.49 -12.10
CA GLN A 51 6.59 -0.17 -13.39
C GLN A 51 6.97 0.87 -14.44
N GLU A 52 8.17 0.75 -15.00
CA GLU A 52 8.56 1.56 -16.15
C GLU A 52 7.85 1.04 -17.40
N ALA A 53 7.55 1.92 -18.36
CA ALA A 53 6.69 1.61 -19.51
C ALA A 53 7.11 0.34 -20.28
N ASP A 54 8.41 0.02 -20.31
CA ASP A 54 8.97 -1.09 -21.07
C ASP A 54 9.46 -2.26 -20.18
N SER A 55 9.35 -2.18 -18.86
CA SER A 55 9.98 -3.16 -17.95
C SER A 55 9.14 -4.39 -17.64
N GLY A 56 7.85 -4.36 -17.95
CA GLY A 56 6.92 -5.49 -17.74
C GLY A 56 6.49 -5.77 -16.29
N CYS A 57 7.33 -5.49 -15.27
CA CYS A 57 7.03 -5.75 -13.84
C CYS A 57 7.32 -4.55 -12.95
N ASP A 58 6.54 -4.45 -11.87
CA ASP A 58 6.84 -3.55 -10.78
C ASP A 58 8.16 -3.93 -10.11
N GLN A 59 8.92 -2.90 -9.72
CA GLN A 59 10.15 -2.99 -8.95
C GLN A 59 10.11 -1.93 -7.84
N GLU A 60 10.83 -2.14 -6.75
CA GLU A 60 10.93 -1.17 -5.67
C GLU A 60 12.04 -0.15 -5.91
N PHE A 61 11.71 1.10 -5.62
CA PHE A 61 12.58 2.26 -5.72
C PHE A 61 12.54 3.06 -4.43
N VAL A 62 13.63 3.75 -4.16
CA VAL A 62 13.76 4.74 -3.08
C VAL A 62 14.13 6.08 -3.67
N MET A 63 13.59 7.16 -3.12
CA MET A 63 14.01 8.54 -3.39
C MET A 63 13.84 9.42 -2.15
N ASN A 64 14.48 10.59 -2.17
CA ASN A 64 14.23 11.61 -1.16
C ASN A 64 12.86 12.27 -1.38
N THR A 65 12.27 12.81 -0.31
CA THR A 65 10.97 13.50 -0.36
C THR A 65 10.99 14.82 -1.16
N ASP A 66 12.17 15.27 -1.56
CA ASP A 66 12.36 16.36 -2.53
C ASP A 66 12.47 15.87 -3.99
N GLY A 67 12.22 14.59 -4.26
CA GLY A 67 12.27 13.99 -5.59
C GLY A 67 13.68 13.64 -6.08
N THR A 68 14.73 13.93 -5.31
CA THR A 68 16.10 13.60 -5.67
C THR A 68 16.51 12.20 -5.24
N GLY A 69 17.65 11.71 -5.74
CA GLY A 69 18.23 10.44 -5.27
C GLY A 69 17.47 9.18 -5.70
N LEU A 70 16.60 9.25 -6.71
CA LEU A 70 15.85 8.09 -7.21
C LEU A 70 16.79 6.96 -7.63
N HIS A 71 16.59 5.78 -7.04
CA HIS A 71 17.31 4.56 -7.39
C HIS A 71 16.49 3.31 -7.10
N ARG A 72 16.71 2.24 -7.89
CA ARG A 72 16.07 0.95 -7.67
C ARG A 72 16.75 0.20 -6.53
N VAL A 73 15.95 -0.39 -5.64
CA VAL A 73 16.41 -1.17 -4.48
C VAL A 73 16.06 -2.66 -4.56
N SER A 74 15.20 -3.05 -5.49
CA SER A 74 14.93 -4.46 -5.80
C SER A 74 15.86 -5.00 -6.87
N SER A 75 15.95 -6.34 -7.00
CA SER A 75 16.92 -7.01 -7.87
C SER A 75 16.69 -6.81 -9.37
N GLY A 76 15.51 -6.35 -9.79
CA GLY A 76 15.09 -6.31 -11.18
C GLY A 76 14.60 -7.64 -11.73
N LYS A 77 14.53 -8.69 -10.89
CA LYS A 77 14.03 -10.02 -11.26
C LYS A 77 12.64 -10.25 -10.68
N GLY A 78 11.79 -10.93 -11.45
CA GLY A 78 10.41 -11.16 -11.05
C GLY A 78 9.64 -9.87 -10.86
N ARG A 79 8.55 -9.90 -10.10
CA ARG A 79 7.74 -8.76 -9.68
C ARG A 79 8.05 -8.45 -8.23
N THR A 80 8.16 -7.17 -7.89
CA THR A 80 8.41 -6.70 -6.52
C THR A 80 7.39 -5.63 -6.15
N THR A 81 6.85 -5.68 -4.92
CA THR A 81 5.77 -4.80 -4.44
C THR A 81 5.84 -4.60 -2.93
N CYS A 82 5.06 -3.65 -2.41
CA CYS A 82 4.84 -3.44 -0.97
C CYS A 82 6.14 -3.26 -0.18
N GLY A 83 7.02 -2.38 -0.66
CA GLY A 83 8.25 -2.03 0.02
C GLY A 83 8.01 -1.20 1.27
N TYR A 84 8.79 -1.43 2.33
CA TYR A 84 8.70 -0.66 3.57
C TYR A 84 10.07 -0.48 4.22
N PHE A 85 10.28 0.64 4.93
CA PHE A 85 11.52 0.88 5.68
C PHE A 85 11.49 0.23 7.06
N PHE A 86 12.66 -0.20 7.52
CA PHE A 86 12.89 -0.38 8.95
C PHE A 86 13.08 0.99 9.65
N ASP A 87 13.05 0.96 10.98
CA ASP A 87 13.17 2.12 11.84
C ASP A 87 14.52 2.87 11.77
N ASP A 88 15.54 2.22 11.20
CA ASP A 88 16.89 2.77 11.04
C ASP A 88 17.13 3.52 9.72
N ASP A 89 16.13 3.59 8.82
CA ASP A 89 16.19 4.12 7.45
C ASP A 89 17.30 3.50 6.56
N ARG A 90 18.02 2.50 7.08
CA ARG A 90 19.16 1.84 6.39
C ARG A 90 18.76 0.50 5.80
N ARG A 91 17.69 -0.07 6.30
CA ARG A 91 17.17 -1.35 5.85
C ARG A 91 15.74 -1.18 5.36
N ILE A 92 15.40 -2.04 4.42
CA ILE A 92 14.08 -2.14 3.82
C ILE A 92 13.63 -3.60 3.78
N PHE A 93 12.35 -3.81 3.63
CA PHE A 93 11.82 -5.09 3.20
C PHE A 93 10.75 -4.89 2.13
N TYR A 94 10.52 -5.90 1.32
CA TYR A 94 9.56 -5.89 0.22
C TYR A 94 9.13 -7.31 -0.12
N ALA A 95 7.98 -7.44 -0.77
CA ALA A 95 7.50 -8.71 -1.30
C ALA A 95 7.98 -8.90 -2.75
N THR A 96 8.52 -10.09 -3.09
CA THR A 96 9.05 -10.34 -4.43
C THR A 96 8.89 -11.79 -4.87
N THR A 97 8.70 -12.01 -6.18
CA THR A 97 8.67 -13.33 -6.82
C THR A 97 10.03 -13.77 -7.36
N GLN A 98 11.12 -13.04 -7.06
CA GLN A 98 12.45 -13.29 -7.64
C GLN A 98 12.98 -14.70 -7.42
N HIS A 99 12.54 -15.39 -6.35
CA HIS A 99 12.94 -16.77 -6.05
C HIS A 99 12.30 -17.79 -7.00
N ALA A 100 11.14 -17.46 -7.58
CA ALA A 100 10.45 -18.31 -8.58
C ALA A 100 11.02 -18.12 -10.00
N GLY A 101 11.83 -17.07 -10.22
CA GLY A 101 12.48 -16.83 -11.50
C GLY A 101 12.74 -15.35 -11.79
N ALA A 102 13.46 -15.10 -12.89
CA ALA A 102 13.79 -13.74 -13.31
C ALA A 102 12.68 -13.08 -14.14
N ALA A 103 11.83 -13.89 -14.78
CA ALA A 103 10.76 -13.40 -15.64
C ALA A 103 9.61 -12.79 -14.82
N CYS A 104 8.92 -11.84 -15.46
CA CYS A 104 7.68 -11.29 -14.94
C CYS A 104 6.59 -12.37 -14.90
N PRO A 105 5.92 -12.62 -13.78
CA PRO A 105 4.80 -13.55 -13.78
C PRO A 105 3.67 -13.04 -14.70
N PRO A 106 2.91 -13.96 -15.35
CA PRO A 106 1.88 -13.59 -16.30
C PRO A 106 0.76 -12.79 -15.61
N ARG A 107 0.16 -11.85 -16.33
CA ARG A 107 -1.04 -11.14 -15.84
C ARG A 107 -2.22 -12.11 -15.76
N PRO A 108 -3.15 -11.93 -14.81
CA PRO A 108 -4.36 -12.73 -14.74
C PRO A 108 -5.27 -12.47 -15.96
N ASP A 109 -6.14 -13.43 -16.24
CA ASP A 109 -7.22 -13.23 -17.20
C ASP A 109 -8.31 -12.35 -16.57
N TYR A 110 -8.61 -11.23 -17.22
CA TYR A 110 -9.65 -10.29 -16.81
C TYR A 110 -11.00 -10.50 -17.51
N SER A 111 -11.18 -11.57 -18.27
CA SER A 111 -12.42 -11.84 -19.02
C SER A 111 -13.64 -11.99 -18.13
N THR A 112 -13.46 -12.42 -16.88
CA THR A 112 -14.53 -12.57 -15.87
C THR A 112 -14.63 -11.39 -14.89
N GLY A 113 -13.95 -10.28 -15.19
CA GLY A 113 -13.91 -9.08 -14.37
C GLY A 113 -12.53 -8.81 -13.76
N TYR A 114 -12.44 -7.68 -13.06
CA TYR A 114 -11.18 -7.26 -12.44
C TYR A 114 -10.85 -8.12 -11.22
N VAL A 115 -9.65 -8.66 -11.20
CA VAL A 115 -9.10 -9.49 -10.11
C VAL A 115 -7.65 -9.10 -9.83
N TRP A 116 -7.21 -9.31 -8.59
CA TRP A 116 -5.80 -9.27 -8.22
C TRP A 116 -5.22 -10.67 -8.26
N ALA A 117 -4.03 -10.80 -8.83
CA ALA A 117 -3.28 -12.06 -8.79
C ALA A 117 -2.48 -12.13 -7.49
N LEU A 118 -2.63 -13.25 -6.80
CA LEU A 118 -1.88 -13.60 -5.60
C LEU A 118 -0.65 -14.41 -6.04
N TYR A 119 0.35 -13.69 -6.59
CA TYR A 119 1.58 -14.33 -7.04
C TYR A 119 2.30 -14.99 -5.86
N ASP A 120 3.21 -15.90 -6.17
CA ASP A 120 4.10 -16.53 -5.20
C ASP A 120 5.14 -15.50 -4.70
N TYR A 121 4.67 -14.58 -3.85
CA TYR A 121 5.51 -13.58 -3.21
C TYR A 121 6.05 -14.11 -1.89
N ASP A 122 7.31 -13.78 -1.63
CA ASP A 122 7.89 -13.86 -0.31
C ASP A 122 8.49 -12.52 0.11
N ILE A 123 8.58 -12.32 1.41
CA ILE A 123 9.17 -11.12 2.00
C ILE A 123 10.69 -11.29 2.05
N TYR A 124 11.38 -10.30 1.52
CA TYR A 124 12.83 -10.15 1.53
C TYR A 124 13.21 -8.92 2.34
N VAL A 125 14.33 -8.96 3.04
CA VAL A 125 14.97 -7.81 3.66
C VAL A 125 16.24 -7.47 2.88
N ALA A 126 16.56 -6.17 2.78
CA ALA A 126 17.75 -5.68 2.11
C ALA A 126 18.23 -4.39 2.78
N ASN A 127 19.41 -3.92 2.42
CA ASN A 127 19.82 -2.55 2.72
C ASN A 127 19.04 -1.56 1.85
N ALA A 128 18.89 -0.33 2.29
CA ALA A 128 18.19 0.73 1.54
C ALA A 128 18.91 1.14 0.24
N ASP A 129 20.13 0.68 0.02
CA ASP A 129 20.85 0.76 -1.26
C ASP A 129 20.58 -0.43 -2.21
N GLY A 130 19.72 -1.36 -1.80
CA GLY A 130 19.35 -2.56 -2.55
C GLY A 130 20.31 -3.74 -2.41
N GLN A 131 21.40 -3.60 -1.64
CA GLN A 131 22.37 -4.68 -1.44
C GLN A 131 21.96 -5.63 -0.31
N GLY A 132 22.54 -6.83 -0.29
CA GLY A 132 22.37 -7.78 0.80
C GLY A 132 20.96 -8.39 0.93
N ALA A 133 20.21 -8.43 -0.16
CA ALA A 133 18.84 -8.99 -0.15
C ALA A 133 18.82 -10.45 0.30
N ARG A 134 18.00 -10.77 1.30
CA ARG A 134 17.77 -12.12 1.80
C ARG A 134 16.30 -12.39 2.06
N ARG A 135 15.86 -13.58 1.74
CA ARG A 135 14.48 -14.07 1.95
C ARG A 135 14.24 -14.33 3.44
N ILE A 136 13.12 -13.87 3.99
CA ILE A 136 12.72 -14.09 5.39
C ILE A 136 11.41 -14.87 5.53
N THR A 137 10.59 -14.97 4.50
CA THR A 137 9.50 -15.96 4.42
C THR A 137 9.82 -17.02 3.37
N ASN A 138 9.22 -18.19 3.50
CA ASN A 138 9.36 -19.30 2.57
C ASN A 138 8.04 -20.06 2.55
N ASN A 139 7.06 -19.53 1.84
CA ASN A 139 5.72 -20.08 1.70
C ASN A 139 5.46 -20.30 0.20
N PRO A 140 4.93 -21.47 -0.22
CA PRO A 140 4.66 -21.73 -1.64
C PRO A 140 3.45 -20.95 -2.20
N ARG A 141 3.02 -19.91 -1.51
CA ARG A 141 1.90 -19.05 -1.89
C ARG A 141 2.22 -17.59 -1.51
N TYR A 142 1.22 -16.73 -1.52
CA TYR A 142 1.31 -15.29 -1.28
C TYR A 142 1.71 -14.95 0.16
N ASP A 143 2.83 -14.24 0.34
CA ASP A 143 3.23 -13.50 1.54
C ASP A 143 3.64 -12.08 1.10
N ALA A 144 2.82 -11.07 1.37
CA ALA A 144 3.06 -9.68 0.94
C ALA A 144 2.38 -8.65 1.86
N GLU A 145 2.38 -7.39 1.44
CA GLU A 145 1.74 -6.27 2.14
C GLU A 145 2.28 -6.09 3.57
N GLY A 146 3.60 -6.29 3.73
CA GLY A 146 4.26 -6.17 5.02
C GLY A 146 4.43 -4.73 5.46
N THR A 147 4.17 -4.44 6.75
CA THR A 147 4.48 -3.16 7.40
C THR A 147 5.08 -3.38 8.78
N LEU A 148 5.79 -2.39 9.31
CA LEU A 148 6.56 -2.52 10.56
C LEU A 148 5.79 -1.92 11.74
N SER A 149 5.88 -2.57 12.89
CA SER A 149 5.42 -1.99 14.17
C SER A 149 6.23 -0.74 14.55
N PRO A 150 5.63 0.23 15.29
CA PRO A 150 6.33 1.45 15.67
C PRO A 150 7.58 1.25 16.54
N ASP A 151 7.68 0.12 17.24
CA ASP A 151 8.86 -0.26 18.03
C ASP A 151 9.96 -0.95 17.21
N GLY A 152 9.72 -1.15 15.89
CA GLY A 152 10.70 -1.74 14.96
C GLY A 152 10.94 -3.25 15.12
N THR A 153 10.11 -3.97 15.88
CA THR A 153 10.37 -5.38 16.23
C THR A 153 9.53 -6.41 15.49
N THR A 154 8.36 -5.99 14.98
CA THR A 154 7.35 -6.88 14.41
C THR A 154 6.94 -6.44 13.01
N ILE A 155 6.89 -7.37 12.06
CA ILE A 155 6.28 -7.19 10.76
C ILE A 155 4.87 -7.77 10.82
N VAL A 156 3.86 -6.98 10.43
CA VAL A 156 2.50 -7.45 10.12
C VAL A 156 2.35 -7.56 8.62
N PHE A 157 1.70 -8.62 8.11
CA PHE A 157 1.62 -8.88 6.67
C PHE A 157 0.42 -9.76 6.32
N THR A 158 0.08 -9.80 5.03
CA THR A 158 -0.97 -10.66 4.47
C THR A 158 -0.38 -11.97 3.96
N SER A 159 -1.02 -13.10 4.26
CA SER A 159 -0.55 -14.42 3.83
C SER A 159 -1.68 -15.36 3.42
N LEU A 160 -1.43 -16.14 2.37
CA LEU A 160 -2.33 -17.22 1.90
C LEU A 160 -1.91 -18.62 2.40
N ARG A 161 -1.01 -18.72 3.37
CA ARG A 161 -0.39 -19.99 3.83
C ARG A 161 -1.37 -21.04 4.35
N ASN A 162 -2.52 -20.62 4.87
CA ASN A 162 -3.55 -21.52 5.40
C ASN A 162 -4.75 -21.68 4.45
N GLY A 163 -4.60 -21.27 3.17
CA GLY A 163 -5.64 -21.39 2.16
C GLY A 163 -6.69 -20.29 2.17
N ASP A 164 -6.49 -19.27 3.01
CA ASP A 164 -7.29 -18.05 3.11
C ASP A 164 -6.38 -16.84 3.21
N LEU A 165 -6.85 -15.67 2.80
CA LEU A 165 -6.08 -14.42 2.92
C LEU A 165 -6.27 -13.85 4.32
N ASP A 166 -5.28 -14.08 5.16
CA ASP A 166 -5.28 -13.68 6.55
C ASP A 166 -4.11 -12.76 6.89
N ILE A 167 -4.27 -12.03 7.97
CA ILE A 167 -3.22 -11.21 8.57
C ILE A 167 -2.41 -12.03 9.54
N TYR A 168 -1.09 -11.90 9.41
CA TYR A 168 -0.09 -12.54 10.26
C TYR A 168 0.88 -11.50 10.81
N THR A 169 1.52 -11.85 11.92
CA THR A 169 2.70 -11.15 12.43
C THR A 169 3.90 -12.09 12.51
N MET A 170 5.10 -11.54 12.38
CA MET A 170 6.37 -12.21 12.63
C MET A 170 7.39 -11.23 13.18
N GLY A 171 8.43 -11.72 13.83
CA GLY A 171 9.61 -10.90 14.16
C GLY A 171 10.33 -10.45 12.88
N VAL A 172 11.09 -9.37 12.96
CA VAL A 172 11.87 -8.82 11.83
C VAL A 172 12.93 -9.79 11.28
N ASP A 173 13.20 -10.88 11.98
CA ASP A 173 14.07 -11.98 11.55
C ASP A 173 13.32 -13.11 10.82
N GLY A 174 11.98 -12.99 10.65
CA GLY A 174 11.11 -13.99 10.06
C GLY A 174 10.63 -15.09 11.03
N ARG A 175 10.94 -14.97 12.32
CA ARG A 175 10.50 -15.93 13.34
C ARG A 175 9.25 -15.49 14.09
N HIS A 176 8.76 -16.34 15.01
CA HIS A 176 7.59 -16.04 15.87
C HIS A 176 6.32 -15.74 15.09
N LEU A 177 6.09 -16.49 14.01
CA LEU A 177 4.92 -16.35 13.17
C LEU A 177 3.63 -16.59 13.95
N LYS A 178 2.67 -15.65 13.84
CA LYS A 178 1.37 -15.73 14.48
C LYS A 178 0.27 -15.29 13.50
N ARG A 179 -0.79 -16.09 13.33
CA ARG A 179 -2.00 -15.75 12.60
C ARG A 179 -2.92 -14.91 13.47
N LEU A 180 -3.38 -13.76 12.97
CA LEU A 180 -4.28 -12.84 13.68
C LEU A 180 -5.73 -12.99 13.25
N THR A 181 -6.03 -13.12 11.95
CA THR A 181 -7.40 -13.26 11.44
C THR A 181 -7.68 -14.71 11.01
N ARG A 182 -8.96 -15.11 10.98
CA ARG A 182 -9.39 -16.50 10.71
C ARG A 182 -10.76 -16.61 10.06
N THR A 183 -11.46 -15.50 9.88
CA THR A 183 -12.79 -15.49 9.24
C THR A 183 -12.60 -15.69 7.75
N LEU A 184 -13.39 -16.61 7.16
CA LEU A 184 -13.32 -16.84 5.71
C LEU A 184 -13.51 -15.53 4.96
N GLY A 185 -12.56 -15.19 4.10
CA GLY A 185 -12.61 -13.99 3.28
C GLY A 185 -11.24 -13.35 3.11
N TYR A 186 -11.25 -12.15 2.58
CA TYR A 186 -10.06 -11.35 2.37
C TYR A 186 -9.81 -10.46 3.59
N ASP A 187 -8.65 -10.63 4.22
CA ASP A 187 -8.07 -9.71 5.20
C ASP A 187 -6.67 -9.31 4.72
N GLY A 188 -6.41 -8.02 4.50
CA GLY A 188 -5.11 -7.62 3.96
C GLY A 188 -4.77 -6.13 4.08
N GLY A 189 -3.54 -5.78 3.66
CA GLY A 189 -2.99 -4.44 3.71
C GLY A 189 -2.94 -3.85 5.12
N PRO A 190 -2.37 -4.57 6.10
CA PRO A 190 -2.39 -4.15 7.50
C PRO A 190 -1.35 -3.07 7.81
N PHE A 191 -1.72 -2.11 8.67
CA PHE A 191 -0.81 -1.12 9.26
C PHE A 191 -1.04 -1.01 10.77
N PHE A 192 0.03 -0.87 11.54
CA PHE A 192 -0.07 -0.58 12.96
C PHE A 192 -0.53 0.87 13.20
N SER A 193 -1.24 1.09 14.32
CA SER A 193 -1.46 2.43 14.87
C SER A 193 -0.14 3.03 15.37
N PRO A 194 -0.02 4.38 15.48
CA PRO A 194 1.20 5.03 15.94
C PRO A 194 1.69 4.59 17.32
N ASP A 195 0.77 4.14 18.19
CA ASP A 195 1.09 3.61 19.52
C ASP A 195 1.33 2.08 19.55
N GLY A 196 1.21 1.42 18.37
CA GLY A 196 1.41 -0.01 18.21
C GLY A 196 0.33 -0.92 18.80
N LYS A 197 -0.77 -0.36 19.32
CA LYS A 197 -1.80 -1.14 20.02
C LYS A 197 -2.88 -1.69 19.11
N GLN A 198 -3.06 -1.10 17.94
CA GLN A 198 -4.08 -1.49 16.98
C GLN A 198 -3.46 -1.76 15.61
N ILE A 199 -4.20 -2.49 14.78
CA ILE A 199 -3.91 -2.73 13.38
C ILE A 199 -5.14 -2.33 12.57
N VAL A 200 -4.98 -1.44 11.60
CA VAL A 200 -5.98 -1.14 10.57
C VAL A 200 -5.72 -2.01 9.36
N TYR A 201 -6.76 -2.48 8.69
CA TYR A 201 -6.67 -3.33 7.51
C TYR A 201 -7.93 -3.19 6.65
N ARG A 202 -7.90 -3.66 5.43
CA ARG A 202 -9.10 -3.81 4.60
C ARG A 202 -9.57 -5.25 4.62
N ALA A 203 -10.88 -5.45 4.64
CA ALA A 203 -11.46 -6.79 4.65
C ALA A 203 -12.76 -6.90 3.88
N TRP A 204 -13.03 -8.11 3.40
CA TRP A 204 -14.31 -8.53 2.88
C TRP A 204 -14.57 -9.99 3.25
N HIS A 205 -15.70 -10.25 3.89
CA HIS A 205 -16.09 -11.58 4.30
C HIS A 205 -17.36 -12.01 3.56
N PRO A 206 -17.40 -13.21 2.91
CA PRO A 206 -18.58 -13.72 2.23
C PRO A 206 -19.81 -13.81 3.15
N GLN A 207 -20.93 -13.25 2.70
CA GLN A 207 -22.17 -13.26 3.47
C GLN A 207 -23.16 -14.36 3.04
N THR A 208 -22.96 -14.93 1.85
CA THR A 208 -23.82 -15.99 1.28
C THR A 208 -23.01 -17.21 0.87
N ALA A 209 -23.69 -18.34 0.67
CA ALA A 209 -23.05 -19.54 0.13
C ALA A 209 -22.48 -19.30 -1.28
N ALA A 210 -23.13 -18.48 -2.09
CA ALA A 210 -22.67 -18.11 -3.43
C ALA A 210 -21.39 -17.26 -3.36
N ASP A 211 -21.34 -16.24 -2.47
CA ASP A 211 -20.13 -15.45 -2.26
C ASP A 211 -18.97 -16.32 -1.79
N SER A 212 -19.25 -17.26 -0.87
CA SER A 212 -18.22 -18.18 -0.36
C SER A 212 -17.69 -19.12 -1.46
N ALA A 213 -18.54 -19.56 -2.37
CA ALA A 213 -18.15 -20.40 -3.50
C ALA A 213 -17.30 -19.62 -4.52
N ASP A 214 -17.72 -18.38 -4.89
CA ASP A 214 -16.94 -17.50 -5.78
C ASP A 214 -15.55 -17.19 -5.19
N TYR A 215 -15.49 -16.78 -3.93
CA TYR A 215 -14.23 -16.49 -3.24
C TYR A 215 -13.29 -17.70 -3.24
N ARG A 216 -13.77 -18.88 -2.81
CA ARG A 216 -12.95 -20.10 -2.79
C ARG A 216 -12.49 -20.51 -4.20
N GLY A 217 -13.36 -20.35 -5.20
CA GLY A 217 -13.02 -20.60 -6.60
C GLY A 217 -11.91 -19.70 -7.13
N LEU A 218 -11.91 -18.42 -6.76
CA LEU A 218 -10.84 -17.48 -7.09
C LEU A 218 -9.56 -17.81 -6.33
N ILE A 219 -9.62 -18.03 -5.02
CA ILE A 219 -8.45 -18.40 -4.19
C ILE A 219 -7.77 -19.67 -4.69
N ALA A 220 -8.53 -20.67 -5.17
CA ALA A 220 -7.96 -21.88 -5.78
C ALA A 220 -7.15 -21.60 -7.05
N GLN A 221 -7.41 -20.48 -7.72
CA GLN A 221 -6.69 -19.99 -8.89
C GLN A 221 -5.62 -18.92 -8.55
N ASN A 222 -5.36 -18.69 -7.26
CA ASN A 222 -4.52 -17.60 -6.76
C ASN A 222 -4.99 -16.20 -7.21
N LEU A 223 -6.30 -15.99 -7.18
CA LEU A 223 -6.95 -14.73 -7.53
C LEU A 223 -7.84 -14.26 -6.38
N VAL A 224 -8.07 -12.94 -6.32
CA VAL A 224 -9.08 -12.34 -5.44
C VAL A 224 -9.76 -11.17 -6.14
N ARG A 225 -11.05 -10.96 -5.86
CA ARG A 225 -11.82 -9.84 -6.40
C ARG A 225 -11.78 -8.68 -5.39
N PRO A 226 -11.14 -7.54 -5.73
CA PRO A 226 -10.98 -6.41 -4.80
C PRO A 226 -12.20 -5.49 -4.79
N VAL A 227 -13.37 -6.04 -4.53
CA VAL A 227 -14.64 -5.30 -4.48
C VAL A 227 -15.31 -5.49 -3.14
N ARG A 228 -16.14 -4.53 -2.74
CA ARG A 228 -16.90 -4.56 -1.48
C ARG A 228 -16.02 -4.67 -0.23
N MET A 229 -14.76 -4.23 -0.33
CA MET A 229 -13.87 -4.17 0.83
C MET A 229 -14.24 -3.01 1.71
N GLU A 230 -14.17 -3.21 3.02
CA GLU A 230 -14.37 -2.18 4.05
C GLU A 230 -13.12 -2.05 4.92
N ILE A 231 -13.00 -0.94 5.63
CA ILE A 231 -11.91 -0.71 6.57
C ILE A 231 -12.28 -1.32 7.90
N TRP A 232 -11.33 -2.05 8.48
CA TRP A 232 -11.45 -2.75 9.76
C TRP A 232 -10.30 -2.37 10.67
N VAL A 233 -10.52 -2.52 11.97
CA VAL A 233 -9.50 -2.37 13.01
C VAL A 233 -9.58 -3.54 13.97
N MET A 234 -8.44 -3.98 14.47
CA MET A 234 -8.31 -4.95 15.56
C MET A 234 -7.25 -4.50 16.56
N ASP A 235 -7.18 -5.10 17.75
CA ASP A 235 -6.00 -4.93 18.57
C ASP A 235 -4.76 -5.63 17.97
N ALA A 236 -3.57 -5.24 18.38
CA ALA A 236 -2.32 -5.80 17.83
C ALA A 236 -2.13 -7.30 18.13
N ALA A 237 -2.93 -7.86 19.06
CA ALA A 237 -2.94 -9.29 19.35
C ALA A 237 -3.90 -10.09 18.44
N GLY A 238 -4.74 -9.40 17.64
CA GLY A 238 -5.70 -9.99 16.70
C GLY A 238 -7.09 -10.17 17.28
N SER A 239 -7.38 -9.68 18.49
CA SER A 239 -8.71 -9.64 19.08
C SER A 239 -9.44 -8.33 18.76
N GLU A 240 -10.69 -8.18 19.23
CA GLU A 240 -11.54 -6.98 19.07
C GLU A 240 -11.67 -6.50 17.62
N GLN A 241 -11.76 -7.45 16.67
CA GLN A 241 -11.95 -7.15 15.25
C GLN A 241 -13.29 -6.44 15.05
N ARG A 242 -13.25 -5.26 14.46
CA ARG A 242 -14.46 -4.47 14.15
C ARG A 242 -14.35 -3.75 12.82
N GLN A 243 -15.47 -3.66 12.14
CA GLN A 243 -15.62 -2.88 10.93
C GLN A 243 -15.72 -1.40 11.28
N VAL A 244 -14.97 -0.55 10.57
CA VAL A 244 -14.97 0.92 10.74
C VAL A 244 -15.87 1.57 9.71
N THR A 245 -15.85 1.11 8.46
CA THR A 245 -16.65 1.67 7.37
C THR A 245 -17.71 0.70 6.89
N SER A 246 -18.83 1.23 6.39
CA SER A 246 -19.90 0.47 5.71
C SER A 246 -20.41 1.31 4.54
N LEU A 247 -19.48 1.59 3.60
CA LEU A 247 -19.70 2.55 2.51
C LEU A 247 -20.12 1.85 1.21
N GLY A 248 -19.82 0.57 1.09
CA GLY A 248 -19.92 -0.13 -0.19
C GLY A 248 -18.79 0.29 -1.15
N GLY A 249 -18.80 -0.28 -2.36
CA GLY A 249 -17.71 -0.07 -3.31
C GLY A 249 -16.43 -0.80 -2.89
N ALA A 250 -15.28 -0.21 -3.16
CA ALA A 250 -13.98 -0.70 -2.74
C ALA A 250 -13.30 0.36 -1.87
N ASN A 251 -13.01 0.00 -0.61
CA ASN A 251 -12.32 0.82 0.36
C ASN A 251 -11.01 0.13 0.70
N PHE A 252 -9.86 0.77 0.46
CA PHE A 252 -8.57 0.11 0.59
C PHE A 252 -7.43 1.08 0.95
N ALA A 253 -6.23 0.52 1.16
CA ALA A 253 -5.03 1.25 1.54
C ALA A 253 -5.23 2.15 2.77
N PRO A 254 -5.77 1.61 3.89
CA PRO A 254 -5.95 2.40 5.09
C PRO A 254 -4.61 2.70 5.77
N TYR A 255 -4.50 3.87 6.35
CA TYR A 255 -3.38 4.26 7.18
C TYR A 255 -3.86 5.11 8.37
N PHE A 256 -3.32 4.87 9.57
CA PHE A 256 -3.63 5.72 10.71
C PHE A 256 -3.05 7.13 10.56
N HIS A 257 -3.85 8.14 10.83
CA HIS A 257 -3.34 9.48 11.06
C HIS A 257 -2.40 9.47 12.28
N PRO A 258 -1.32 10.28 12.31
CA PRO A 258 -0.37 10.32 13.43
C PRO A 258 -0.99 10.62 14.81
N ASP A 259 -2.20 11.19 14.85
CA ASP A 259 -2.95 11.37 16.12
C ASP A 259 -3.45 10.06 16.75
N GLY A 260 -3.39 8.94 16.00
CA GLY A 260 -3.85 7.63 16.43
C GLY A 260 -5.38 7.48 16.55
N LYS A 261 -6.15 8.48 16.11
CA LYS A 261 -7.61 8.53 16.26
C LYS A 261 -8.35 8.47 14.93
N ARG A 262 -7.73 8.89 13.86
CA ARG A 262 -8.29 8.95 12.50
C ARG A 262 -7.58 7.98 11.57
N ILE A 263 -8.28 7.58 10.52
CA ILE A 263 -7.79 6.66 9.47
C ILE A 263 -8.03 7.33 8.12
N ILE A 264 -6.97 7.47 7.31
CA ILE A 264 -7.07 7.87 5.91
C ILE A 264 -7.09 6.61 5.04
N PHE A 265 -7.87 6.61 3.96
CA PHE A 265 -8.01 5.47 3.05
C PHE A 265 -8.49 5.93 1.66
N ALA A 266 -8.37 5.06 0.68
CA ALA A 266 -8.90 5.29 -0.67
C ALA A 266 -10.26 4.63 -0.85
N SER A 267 -11.20 5.29 -1.53
CA SER A 267 -12.56 4.78 -1.74
C SER A 267 -13.18 5.26 -3.05
N ASN A 268 -13.93 4.37 -3.71
CA ASN A 268 -14.82 4.72 -4.82
C ASN A 268 -16.32 4.64 -4.45
N HIS A 269 -16.67 4.68 -3.17
CA HIS A 269 -18.03 4.43 -2.68
C HIS A 269 -19.08 5.37 -3.32
N ARG A 270 -18.71 6.60 -3.69
CA ARG A 270 -19.65 7.53 -4.39
C ARG A 270 -20.05 7.05 -5.76
N ASN A 271 -19.17 6.29 -6.43
CA ASN A 271 -19.45 5.66 -7.70
C ASN A 271 -18.71 4.31 -7.83
N PRO A 272 -19.25 3.23 -7.24
CA PRO A 272 -18.58 1.92 -7.18
C PRO A 272 -18.27 1.27 -8.54
N ARG A 273 -18.82 1.80 -9.62
CA ARG A 273 -18.50 1.35 -10.99
C ARG A 273 -17.38 2.15 -11.64
N SER A 274 -17.01 3.28 -11.04
CA SER A 274 -15.91 4.11 -11.50
C SER A 274 -14.57 3.51 -11.13
N ARG A 275 -13.54 3.85 -11.91
CA ARG A 275 -12.14 3.65 -11.55
C ARG A 275 -11.57 4.86 -10.81
N ASN A 276 -12.36 5.89 -10.60
CA ASN A 276 -11.99 7.03 -9.77
C ASN A 276 -12.10 6.63 -8.29
N PHE A 277 -11.03 6.87 -7.57
CA PHE A 277 -10.95 6.73 -6.11
C PHE A 277 -10.49 8.06 -5.56
N ASP A 278 -11.11 8.46 -4.47
CA ASP A 278 -10.69 9.62 -3.69
C ASP A 278 -10.15 9.17 -2.33
N LEU A 279 -9.35 10.03 -1.71
CA LEU A 279 -8.92 9.84 -0.34
C LEU A 279 -10.01 10.34 0.61
N TYR A 280 -10.22 9.59 1.68
CA TYR A 280 -11.16 9.90 2.75
C TYR A 280 -10.48 9.77 4.10
N LEU A 281 -10.91 10.59 5.05
CA LEU A 281 -10.51 10.53 6.46
C LEU A 281 -11.74 10.17 7.29
N VAL A 282 -11.59 9.27 8.25
CA VAL A 282 -12.67 8.84 9.15
C VAL A 282 -12.11 8.65 10.56
N ASN A 283 -12.91 8.91 11.59
CA ASN A 283 -12.52 8.52 12.94
C ASN A 283 -12.41 6.99 13.04
N ALA A 284 -11.50 6.50 13.88
CA ALA A 284 -11.33 5.06 14.08
C ALA A 284 -12.60 4.36 14.63
N ASP A 285 -13.57 5.10 15.17
CA ASP A 285 -14.88 4.58 15.58
C ASP A 285 -15.93 4.57 14.44
N GLY A 286 -15.55 5.02 13.22
CA GLY A 286 -16.40 5.08 12.04
C GLY A 286 -17.19 6.40 11.89
N SER A 287 -17.09 7.34 12.82
CA SER A 287 -17.73 8.65 12.72
C SER A 287 -16.92 9.64 11.88
N ASN A 288 -17.53 10.77 11.51
CA ASN A 288 -16.90 11.92 10.84
C ASN A 288 -16.13 11.55 9.56
N LEU A 289 -16.81 10.90 8.60
CA LEU A 289 -16.26 10.65 7.28
C LEU A 289 -16.10 11.97 6.52
N GLU A 290 -14.88 12.27 6.08
CA GLU A 290 -14.51 13.45 5.31
C GLU A 290 -13.81 13.07 4.02
N GLN A 291 -14.13 13.74 2.91
CA GLN A 291 -13.45 13.59 1.63
C GLN A 291 -12.24 14.53 1.57
N ILE A 292 -11.06 13.98 1.27
CA ILE A 292 -9.79 14.72 1.26
C ILE A 292 -9.40 15.16 -0.15
N THR A 293 -9.52 14.26 -1.15
CA THR A 293 -9.29 14.61 -2.56
C THR A 293 -10.61 14.67 -3.32
N THR A 294 -10.70 15.57 -4.30
CA THR A 294 -11.95 15.87 -5.01
C THR A 294 -11.80 15.94 -6.53
N ASN A 295 -10.60 15.65 -7.04
CA ASN A 295 -10.36 15.63 -8.48
C ASN A 295 -11.05 14.42 -9.15
N THR A 296 -11.10 14.44 -10.50
CA THR A 296 -11.78 13.39 -11.27
C THR A 296 -10.91 12.17 -11.56
N GLU A 297 -9.69 12.15 -11.03
CA GLU A 297 -8.69 11.13 -11.29
C GLU A 297 -8.57 10.17 -10.09
N PHE A 298 -7.85 9.07 -10.30
CA PHE A 298 -7.57 8.08 -9.25
C PHE A 298 -6.58 8.65 -8.23
N ASP A 299 -6.94 8.61 -6.95
CA ASP A 299 -6.09 8.90 -5.80
C ASP A 299 -6.12 7.72 -4.82
N ALA A 300 -4.95 7.18 -4.47
CA ALA A 300 -4.88 6.03 -3.57
C ALA A 300 -3.53 5.92 -2.83
N PHE A 301 -3.44 4.96 -1.91
CA PHE A 301 -2.25 4.63 -1.13
C PHE A 301 -1.70 5.83 -0.34
N PRO A 302 -2.54 6.47 0.49
CA PRO A 302 -2.11 7.60 1.29
C PRO A 302 -1.26 7.14 2.48
N MET A 303 -0.20 7.90 2.79
CA MET A 303 0.54 7.76 4.04
C MET A 303 0.96 9.13 4.56
N PHE A 304 0.75 9.37 5.85
CA PHE A 304 1.28 10.56 6.52
C PHE A 304 2.77 10.41 6.82
N SER A 305 3.50 11.52 6.76
CA SER A 305 4.86 11.57 7.31
C SER A 305 4.84 11.28 8.82
N PRO A 306 5.94 10.80 9.41
CA PRO A 306 5.99 10.47 10.83
C PRO A 306 5.64 11.63 11.76
N ASP A 307 5.85 12.86 11.35
CA ASP A 307 5.52 14.08 12.09
C ASP A 307 4.11 14.62 11.78
N GLY A 308 3.37 13.96 10.88
CA GLY A 308 2.01 14.33 10.48
C GLY A 308 1.88 15.58 9.62
N ARG A 309 3.01 16.16 9.15
CA ARG A 309 3.01 17.43 8.42
C ARG A 309 2.89 17.27 6.92
N GLN A 310 3.07 16.08 6.41
CA GLN A 310 2.98 15.80 4.98
C GLN A 310 2.13 14.55 4.73
N LEU A 311 1.49 14.53 3.57
CA LEU A 311 0.80 13.37 3.01
C LEU A 311 1.45 13.01 1.69
N VAL A 312 1.78 11.74 1.49
CA VAL A 312 2.16 11.16 0.19
C VAL A 312 1.04 10.26 -0.30
N TRP A 313 0.79 10.25 -1.61
CA TRP A 313 -0.18 9.35 -2.25
C TRP A 313 0.14 9.11 -3.72
N ALA A 314 -0.48 8.12 -4.32
CA ALA A 314 -0.44 7.85 -5.75
C ALA A 314 -1.65 8.46 -6.44
N SER A 315 -1.45 9.11 -7.60
CA SER A 315 -2.52 9.76 -8.36
C SER A 315 -2.29 9.69 -9.86
N ASN A 316 -3.40 9.66 -10.62
CA ASN A 316 -3.37 9.80 -12.08
C ASN A 316 -3.47 11.28 -12.52
N ARG A 317 -3.60 12.22 -11.58
CA ARG A 317 -3.59 13.66 -11.92
C ARG A 317 -2.32 14.02 -12.69
N ASN A 318 -2.43 14.88 -13.68
CA ASN A 318 -1.34 15.25 -14.61
C ASN A 318 -0.78 14.08 -15.45
N GLY A 319 -1.41 12.92 -15.48
CA GLY A 319 -1.01 11.81 -16.34
C GLY A 319 -1.10 12.21 -17.83
N LYS A 320 -0.07 11.86 -18.59
CA LYS A 320 0.02 12.18 -20.04
C LYS A 320 -0.50 11.05 -20.93
N VAL A 321 -0.55 9.85 -20.37
CA VAL A 321 -1.02 8.65 -21.06
C VAL A 321 -1.97 7.86 -20.17
N GLN A 322 -2.86 7.11 -20.77
CA GLN A 322 -3.82 6.29 -20.02
C GLN A 322 -3.09 5.26 -19.15
N GLY A 323 -3.44 5.21 -17.86
CA GLY A 323 -2.85 4.29 -16.88
C GLY A 323 -1.55 4.80 -16.25
N GLU A 324 -1.10 6.01 -16.60
CA GLU A 324 0.00 6.65 -15.89
C GLU A 324 -0.45 7.01 -14.47
N THR A 325 0.34 6.60 -13.49
CA THR A 325 0.13 6.92 -12.07
C THR A 325 1.43 7.46 -11.50
N ASN A 326 1.35 8.58 -10.79
CA ASN A 326 2.52 9.25 -10.23
C ASN A 326 2.39 9.41 -8.72
N ILE A 327 3.53 9.59 -8.05
CA ILE A 327 3.59 9.90 -6.62
C ILE A 327 3.51 11.40 -6.43
N PHE A 328 2.63 11.81 -5.52
CA PHE A 328 2.44 13.19 -5.09
C PHE A 328 2.72 13.31 -3.59
N ILE A 329 3.16 14.48 -3.17
CA ILE A 329 3.35 14.85 -1.78
C ILE A 329 2.76 16.24 -1.56
N ALA A 330 2.11 16.46 -0.42
CA ALA A 330 1.58 17.75 -0.02
C ALA A 330 1.92 18.05 1.44
N ASP A 331 1.96 19.33 1.79
CA ASP A 331 1.94 19.75 3.18
C ASP A 331 0.50 19.57 3.70
N TRP A 332 0.36 18.91 4.86
CA TRP A 332 -0.92 18.66 5.50
C TRP A 332 -1.27 19.79 6.46
N ILE A 333 -2.47 20.32 6.35
CA ILE A 333 -3.01 21.32 7.28
C ILE A 333 -4.33 20.78 7.85
N GLU A 334 -4.48 20.86 9.17
CA GLU A 334 -5.77 20.56 9.80
C GLU A 334 -6.77 21.64 9.36
N ALA A 335 -7.95 21.21 8.93
CA ALA A 335 -9.01 22.16 8.60
C ALA A 335 -9.43 22.95 9.85
N PRO A 336 -9.80 24.23 9.73
CA PRO A 336 -10.19 25.08 10.84
C PRO A 336 -11.46 24.62 11.54
#